data_52c6e0e987bbf7ccb7afd08678d5901a
#
_entry.id   52c6e0e987bbf7ccb7afd08678d5901a
#
_cell.length_a   1.000
_cell.length_b   1.000
_cell.length_c   1.000
_cell.angle_alpha   90.00
_cell.angle_beta   90.00
_cell.angle_gamma   90.00
#
_symmetry.space_group_name_H-M   'P 1'
#
loop_
_entity.id
_entity.type
_entity.pdbx_description
1 polymer ?
#
loop_
_entity_poly.entity_id
_entity_poly.type
_entity_poly.pdbx_seq_one_letter_code
_entity_poly.pdbx_strand_id
1 'polypeptide(L)'
;LGHTHGVTTSQIPDRRATRAWIVYDLANTIFALGVVGLYFPEWLTTSGLADSTLALTAAAGGFVVIFIAPWVGAVTDVRGGRVRILTVSTVVAVAATSLLTRGPDILTFLILGVALVAVNVGSVVYDALLPFVSTKESRGRVSGNGVGVGYLGSFIGVAIGVISLEVFGFGYASTFTMLATGFLLFAIPAFIYVREPPPQSTDRRPPALTRVVGDLVRSWRRAGQWPNVIRFLIGRFLYTDAINTLIGGFLTIYAIQEIGLDPSGSRTLLALAIAFAIVGGIGGGRAVERFGSKRVLRWALAGWVVAIISGVIAAVTGLIALAWMIGAIGGVSLGATWASDRVTMLEVSPPQHLGEFYGLYATVGRFATILGPLAWALIVDVLELGRSAAMLVLAGSILAGWFAIGRVEL
;
A
#
# COMPACT_ATOMS: atom_id res chain seq x y z
N LEU A 1 -9.61 0.11 -54.64
CA LEU A 1 -10.53 0.80 -53.77
C LEU A 1 -10.07 0.55 -52.31
N GLY A 2 -9.49 1.59 -51.73
CA GLY A 2 -8.75 1.51 -50.50
C GLY A 2 -9.64 1.32 -49.26
N HIS A 3 -9.29 0.35 -48.42
CA HIS A 3 -9.70 0.30 -47.03
C HIS A 3 -8.72 1.17 -46.22
N THR A 4 -9.10 2.41 -46.01
CA THR A 4 -8.49 3.25 -44.99
C THR A 4 -8.85 2.64 -43.61
N HIS A 5 -7.87 1.95 -42.97
CA HIS A 5 -7.97 1.63 -41.56
C HIS A 5 -8.08 2.94 -40.77
N GLY A 6 -9.27 3.16 -40.23
CA GLY A 6 -9.56 4.29 -39.35
C GLY A 6 -8.60 4.28 -38.17
N VAL A 7 -7.72 5.28 -38.16
CA VAL A 7 -6.93 5.64 -36.98
C VAL A 7 -7.93 5.92 -35.87
N THR A 8 -7.98 5.05 -34.86
CA THR A 8 -8.73 5.28 -33.65
C THR A 8 -8.24 6.59 -33.03
N THR A 9 -9.05 7.63 -33.17
CA THR A 9 -8.86 8.91 -32.50
C THR A 9 -8.62 8.61 -31.02
N SER A 10 -7.43 8.93 -30.51
CA SER A 10 -7.11 8.92 -29.10
C SER A 10 -8.08 9.89 -28.42
N GLN A 11 -9.18 9.35 -27.86
CA GLN A 11 -10.12 10.18 -27.11
C GLN A 11 -9.35 10.79 -25.94
N ILE A 12 -9.32 12.13 -25.89
CA ILE A 12 -8.75 12.87 -24.76
C ILE A 12 -9.56 12.44 -23.52
N PRO A 13 -8.93 11.91 -22.47
CA PRO A 13 -9.65 11.47 -21.29
C PRO A 13 -10.49 12.59 -20.70
N ASP A 14 -11.70 12.27 -20.26
CA ASP A 14 -12.56 13.25 -19.59
C ASP A 14 -11.86 13.75 -18.31
N ARG A 15 -11.68 15.07 -18.21
CA ARG A 15 -11.07 15.72 -17.04
C ARG A 15 -11.79 15.38 -15.73
N ARG A 16 -13.11 15.14 -15.79
CA ARG A 16 -13.90 14.71 -14.62
C ARG A 16 -13.52 13.31 -14.19
N ALA A 17 -13.38 12.38 -15.15
CA ALA A 17 -12.94 11.01 -14.88
C ALA A 17 -11.51 10.98 -14.30
N THR A 18 -10.58 11.77 -14.85
CA THR A 18 -9.21 11.89 -14.33
C THR A 18 -9.20 12.40 -12.88
N ARG A 19 -9.94 13.48 -12.58
CA ARG A 19 -10.04 14.02 -11.22
C ARG A 19 -10.70 13.04 -10.26
N ALA A 20 -11.75 12.36 -10.68
CA ALA A 20 -12.46 11.37 -9.88
C ALA A 20 -11.58 10.16 -9.54
N TRP A 21 -10.74 9.71 -10.48
CA TRP A 21 -9.74 8.67 -10.25
C TRP A 21 -8.68 9.12 -9.23
N ILE A 22 -8.18 10.36 -9.34
CA ILE A 22 -7.23 10.95 -8.37
C ILE A 22 -7.85 11.01 -6.96
N VAL A 23 -9.11 11.45 -6.86
CA VAL A 23 -9.82 11.56 -5.57
C VAL A 23 -10.08 10.18 -4.94
N TYR A 24 -10.20 9.13 -5.75
CA TYR A 24 -10.33 7.76 -5.21
C TYR A 24 -9.07 7.32 -4.45
N ASP A 25 -7.89 7.76 -4.85
CA ASP A 25 -6.64 7.47 -4.12
C ASP A 25 -6.65 8.10 -2.72
N LEU A 26 -7.19 9.33 -2.60
CA LEU A 26 -7.44 9.95 -1.30
C LEU A 26 -8.42 9.12 -0.46
N ALA A 27 -9.52 8.63 -1.06
CA ALA A 27 -10.47 7.77 -0.37
C ALA A 27 -9.77 6.49 0.16
N ASN A 28 -8.98 5.84 -0.67
CA ASN A 28 -8.26 4.62 -0.32
C ASN A 28 -7.27 4.82 0.84
N THR A 29 -6.60 5.97 0.90
CA THR A 29 -5.64 6.27 1.98
C THR A 29 -6.30 6.65 3.30
N ILE A 30 -7.56 7.15 3.30
CA ILE A 30 -8.35 7.26 4.54
C ILE A 30 -8.47 5.87 5.20
N PHE A 31 -8.77 4.82 4.43
CA PHE A 31 -8.82 3.47 4.95
C PHE A 31 -7.43 2.95 5.32
N ALA A 32 -6.46 3.06 4.41
CA ALA A 32 -5.14 2.46 4.59
C ALA A 32 -4.43 2.98 5.83
N LEU A 33 -4.41 4.30 6.06
CA LEU A 33 -3.79 4.86 7.25
C LEU A 33 -4.77 4.99 8.40
N GLY A 34 -5.96 5.58 8.17
CA GLY A 34 -6.91 5.83 9.25
C GLY A 34 -7.36 4.54 9.92
N VAL A 35 -7.82 3.54 9.14
CA VAL A 35 -8.27 2.27 9.73
C VAL A 35 -7.08 1.38 10.06
N VAL A 36 -6.30 0.98 9.05
CA VAL A 36 -5.30 -0.10 9.19
C VAL A 36 -4.02 0.37 9.89
N GLY A 37 -3.54 1.56 9.55
CA GLY A 37 -2.27 2.06 10.08
C GLY A 37 -2.35 2.67 11.47
N LEU A 38 -3.54 3.18 11.89
CA LEU A 38 -3.66 3.98 13.10
C LEU A 38 -4.75 3.49 14.06
N TYR A 39 -6.03 3.66 13.74
CA TYR A 39 -7.10 3.50 14.74
C TYR A 39 -7.44 2.06 15.08
N PHE A 40 -7.23 1.11 14.17
CA PHE A 40 -7.39 -0.31 14.51
C PHE A 40 -6.26 -0.84 15.40
N PRO A 41 -4.97 -0.57 15.11
CA PRO A 41 -3.87 -0.89 16.03
C PRO A 41 -3.99 -0.18 17.39
N GLU A 42 -4.46 1.07 17.41
CA GLU A 42 -4.69 1.81 18.64
C GLU A 42 -5.81 1.14 19.47
N TRP A 43 -6.92 0.76 18.84
CA TRP A 43 -7.98 -0.01 19.50
C TRP A 43 -7.47 -1.36 20.03
N LEU A 44 -6.69 -2.07 19.23
CA LEU A 44 -6.12 -3.36 19.61
C LEU A 44 -5.26 -3.23 20.87
N THR A 45 -4.35 -2.24 20.91
CA THR A 45 -3.47 -2.02 22.05
C THR A 45 -4.23 -1.59 23.31
N THR A 46 -5.21 -0.69 23.17
CA THR A 46 -6.03 -0.23 24.30
C THR A 46 -6.99 -1.30 24.83
N SER A 47 -7.34 -2.29 23.98
CA SER A 47 -8.13 -3.46 24.39
C SER A 47 -7.29 -4.59 24.98
N GLY A 48 -5.96 -4.46 25.02
CA GLY A 48 -5.06 -5.47 25.58
C GLY A 48 -4.98 -6.76 24.74
N LEU A 49 -5.29 -6.68 23.45
CA LEU A 49 -5.27 -7.83 22.54
C LEU A 49 -3.85 -8.09 22.02
N ALA A 50 -3.54 -9.36 21.70
CA ALA A 50 -2.23 -9.76 21.20
C ALA A 50 -1.97 -9.23 19.78
N ASP A 51 -0.72 -8.85 19.52
CA ASP A 51 -0.27 -8.35 18.21
C ASP A 51 -0.48 -9.38 17.09
N SER A 52 -0.35 -10.68 17.43
CA SER A 52 -0.56 -11.79 16.49
C SER A 52 -1.97 -11.81 15.88
N THR A 53 -2.97 -11.28 16.55
CA THR A 53 -4.34 -11.23 16.01
C THR A 53 -4.39 -10.31 14.77
N LEU A 54 -3.76 -9.14 14.82
CA LEU A 54 -3.62 -8.26 13.67
C LEU A 54 -2.71 -8.90 12.59
N ALA A 55 -1.58 -9.46 13.03
CA ALA A 55 -0.59 -10.08 12.15
C ALA A 55 -1.20 -11.22 11.33
N LEU A 56 -1.91 -12.13 11.99
CA LEU A 56 -2.57 -13.27 11.34
C LEU A 56 -3.71 -12.83 10.42
N THR A 57 -4.48 -11.80 10.83
CA THR A 57 -5.54 -11.23 9.98
C THR A 57 -4.97 -10.61 8.71
N ALA A 58 -3.90 -9.82 8.83
CA ALA A 58 -3.24 -9.20 7.68
C ALA A 58 -2.61 -10.26 6.75
N ALA A 59 -1.92 -11.24 7.32
CA ALA A 59 -1.31 -12.33 6.55
C ALA A 59 -2.35 -13.21 5.85
N ALA A 60 -3.45 -13.58 6.53
CA ALA A 60 -4.55 -14.34 5.94
C ALA A 60 -5.23 -13.56 4.80
N GLY A 61 -5.50 -12.27 5.02
CA GLY A 61 -6.03 -11.38 3.97
C GLY A 61 -5.08 -11.30 2.77
N GLY A 62 -3.78 -11.09 3.01
CA GLY A 62 -2.74 -11.09 1.99
C GLY A 62 -2.68 -12.40 1.22
N PHE A 63 -2.74 -13.54 1.91
CA PHE A 63 -2.76 -14.87 1.27
C PHE A 63 -3.96 -15.05 0.33
N VAL A 64 -5.15 -14.64 0.75
CA VAL A 64 -6.36 -14.66 -0.09
C VAL A 64 -6.18 -13.78 -1.34
N VAL A 65 -5.62 -12.59 -1.16
CA VAL A 65 -5.38 -11.61 -2.24
C VAL A 65 -4.40 -12.14 -3.28
N ILE A 66 -3.41 -12.97 -2.92
CA ILE A 66 -2.47 -13.60 -3.85
C ILE A 66 -3.20 -14.31 -5.00
N PHE A 67 -4.28 -15.01 -4.69
CA PHE A 67 -5.04 -15.77 -5.69
C PHE A 67 -6.13 -14.93 -6.35
N ILE A 68 -6.83 -14.10 -5.58
CA ILE A 68 -7.96 -13.32 -6.08
C ILE A 68 -7.49 -12.17 -6.98
N ALA A 69 -6.41 -11.46 -6.64
CA ALA A 69 -5.98 -10.28 -7.37
C ALA A 69 -5.61 -10.55 -8.84
N PRO A 70 -4.76 -11.54 -9.17
CA PRO A 70 -4.46 -11.86 -10.56
C PRO A 70 -5.68 -12.37 -11.33
N TRP A 71 -6.54 -13.13 -10.66
CA TRP A 71 -7.76 -13.64 -11.28
C TRP A 71 -8.76 -12.51 -11.62
N VAL A 72 -8.99 -11.56 -10.70
CA VAL A 72 -9.82 -10.39 -10.92
C VAL A 72 -9.26 -9.54 -12.08
N GLY A 73 -7.94 -9.31 -12.10
CA GLY A 73 -7.28 -8.64 -13.21
C GLY A 73 -7.59 -9.32 -14.54
N ALA A 74 -7.32 -10.61 -14.65
CA ALA A 74 -7.54 -11.39 -15.86
C ALA A 74 -9.02 -11.47 -16.29
N VAL A 75 -9.97 -11.58 -15.33
CA VAL A 75 -11.40 -11.54 -15.60
C VAL A 75 -11.82 -10.19 -16.17
N THR A 76 -11.33 -9.10 -15.59
CA THR A 76 -11.67 -7.75 -16.04
C THR A 76 -11.02 -7.38 -17.36
N ASP A 77 -9.89 -7.96 -17.72
CA ASP A 77 -9.27 -7.78 -19.04
C ASP A 77 -10.15 -8.39 -20.15
N VAL A 78 -10.80 -9.54 -19.87
CA VAL A 78 -11.66 -10.25 -20.83
C VAL A 78 -13.08 -9.70 -20.85
N ARG A 79 -13.66 -9.47 -19.67
CA ARG A 79 -15.09 -9.10 -19.54
C ARG A 79 -15.35 -7.62 -19.37
N GLY A 80 -14.35 -6.82 -19.04
CA GLY A 80 -14.52 -5.46 -18.54
C GLY A 80 -15.14 -5.45 -17.14
N GLY A 81 -15.80 -4.34 -16.78
CA GLY A 81 -16.52 -4.22 -15.51
C GLY A 81 -15.63 -3.82 -14.33
N ARG A 82 -14.46 -3.22 -14.60
CA ARG A 82 -13.52 -2.75 -13.56
C ARG A 82 -14.18 -1.77 -12.61
N VAL A 83 -14.95 -0.79 -13.14
CA VAL A 83 -15.66 0.20 -12.31
C VAL A 83 -16.70 -0.49 -11.42
N ARG A 84 -17.43 -1.50 -11.95
CA ARG A 84 -18.41 -2.26 -11.17
C ARG A 84 -17.74 -3.02 -10.03
N ILE A 85 -16.60 -3.69 -10.28
CA ILE A 85 -15.86 -4.40 -9.25
C ILE A 85 -15.29 -3.41 -8.23
N LEU A 86 -14.76 -2.25 -8.67
CA LEU A 86 -14.32 -1.17 -7.79
C LEU A 86 -15.44 -0.72 -6.85
N THR A 87 -16.63 -0.50 -7.38
CA THR A 87 -17.80 -0.07 -6.59
C THR A 87 -18.19 -1.14 -5.57
N VAL A 88 -18.34 -2.39 -6.00
CA VAL A 88 -18.76 -3.49 -5.11
C VAL A 88 -17.72 -3.72 -4.02
N SER A 89 -16.44 -3.80 -4.37
CA SER A 89 -15.37 -4.01 -3.40
C SER A 89 -15.28 -2.84 -2.39
N THR A 90 -15.43 -1.59 -2.85
CA THR A 90 -15.46 -0.43 -1.96
C THR A 90 -16.67 -0.47 -1.02
N VAL A 91 -17.86 -0.79 -1.52
CA VAL A 91 -19.07 -0.89 -0.68
C VAL A 91 -18.90 -2.00 0.37
N VAL A 92 -18.34 -3.14 -0.01
CA VAL A 92 -18.03 -4.23 0.94
C VAL A 92 -17.02 -3.76 2.00
N ALA A 93 -15.96 -3.07 1.59
CA ALA A 93 -14.96 -2.55 2.52
C ALA A 93 -15.57 -1.51 3.49
N VAL A 94 -16.39 -0.60 2.99
CA VAL A 94 -17.10 0.42 3.79
C VAL A 94 -18.05 -0.24 4.79
N ALA A 95 -18.87 -1.20 4.35
CA ALA A 95 -19.79 -1.93 5.21
C ALA A 95 -19.03 -2.70 6.30
N ALA A 96 -17.98 -3.43 5.92
CA ALA A 96 -17.15 -4.15 6.86
C ALA A 96 -16.50 -3.19 7.88
N THR A 97 -15.90 -2.08 7.40
CA THR A 97 -15.27 -1.09 8.29
C THR A 97 -16.28 -0.49 9.28
N SER A 98 -17.51 -0.22 8.85
CA SER A 98 -18.56 0.33 9.72
C SER A 98 -19.02 -0.63 10.81
N LEU A 99 -18.76 -1.93 10.65
CA LEU A 99 -19.13 -2.98 11.60
C LEU A 99 -17.99 -3.34 12.56
N LEU A 100 -16.78 -2.79 12.38
CA LEU A 100 -15.66 -3.05 13.28
C LEU A 100 -15.99 -2.68 14.73
N THR A 101 -15.52 -3.49 15.67
CA THR A 101 -15.66 -3.31 17.12
C THR A 101 -17.10 -3.29 17.65
N ARG A 102 -18.08 -3.73 16.86
CA ARG A 102 -19.50 -3.82 17.27
C ARG A 102 -19.91 -5.19 17.78
N GLY A 103 -19.02 -6.15 17.79
CA GLY A 103 -19.27 -7.53 18.22
C GLY A 103 -18.06 -8.12 18.94
N PRO A 104 -18.06 -9.43 19.18
CA PRO A 104 -16.92 -10.14 19.76
C PRO A 104 -15.63 -9.92 18.96
N ASP A 105 -14.47 -9.98 19.64
CA ASP A 105 -13.17 -9.71 19.01
C ASP A 105 -12.90 -10.58 17.79
N ILE A 106 -13.20 -11.89 17.87
CA ILE A 106 -13.04 -12.79 16.72
C ILE A 106 -13.82 -12.32 15.48
N LEU A 107 -15.03 -11.80 15.68
CA LEU A 107 -15.84 -11.26 14.58
C LEU A 107 -15.23 -9.99 14.03
N THR A 108 -14.68 -9.13 14.89
CA THR A 108 -13.98 -7.91 14.50
C THR A 108 -12.80 -8.22 13.59
N PHE A 109 -11.97 -9.22 13.92
CA PHE A 109 -10.85 -9.64 13.06
C PHE A 109 -11.29 -10.28 11.74
N LEU A 110 -12.35 -11.09 11.75
CA LEU A 110 -12.91 -11.63 10.50
C LEU A 110 -13.44 -10.52 9.59
N ILE A 111 -14.14 -9.53 10.15
CA ILE A 111 -14.65 -8.36 9.43
C ILE A 111 -13.48 -7.52 8.88
N LEU A 112 -12.42 -7.30 9.67
CA LEU A 112 -11.21 -6.63 9.19
C LEU A 112 -10.59 -7.39 8.01
N GLY A 113 -10.48 -8.71 8.10
CA GLY A 113 -9.99 -9.56 7.00
C GLY A 113 -10.79 -9.36 5.72
N VAL A 114 -12.12 -9.31 5.82
CA VAL A 114 -13.01 -9.01 4.68
C VAL A 114 -12.74 -7.60 4.12
N ALA A 115 -12.60 -6.59 4.97
CA ALA A 115 -12.29 -5.23 4.55
C ALA A 115 -10.95 -5.15 3.81
N LEU A 116 -9.90 -5.79 4.34
CA LEU A 116 -8.57 -5.85 3.74
C LEU A 116 -8.59 -6.50 2.36
N VAL A 117 -9.25 -7.65 2.22
CA VAL A 117 -9.40 -8.33 0.92
C VAL A 117 -10.18 -7.46 -0.05
N ALA A 118 -11.27 -6.86 0.37
CA ALA A 118 -12.11 -6.02 -0.47
C ALA A 118 -11.35 -4.78 -1.00
N VAL A 119 -10.61 -4.07 -0.13
CA VAL A 119 -9.77 -2.93 -0.53
C VAL A 119 -8.68 -3.35 -1.50
N ASN A 120 -8.02 -4.48 -1.27
CA ASN A 120 -6.99 -4.98 -2.17
C ASN A 120 -7.56 -5.36 -3.55
N VAL A 121 -8.74 -5.99 -3.61
CA VAL A 121 -9.45 -6.26 -4.87
C VAL A 121 -9.79 -4.95 -5.59
N GLY A 122 -10.30 -3.95 -4.86
CA GLY A 122 -10.55 -2.61 -5.38
C GLY A 122 -9.29 -1.97 -5.97
N SER A 123 -8.17 -2.06 -5.27
CA SER A 123 -6.88 -1.50 -5.72
C SER A 123 -6.39 -2.12 -7.04
N VAL A 124 -6.62 -3.43 -7.26
CA VAL A 124 -6.27 -4.10 -8.54
C VAL A 124 -6.97 -3.44 -9.72
N VAL A 125 -8.27 -3.26 -9.61
CA VAL A 125 -9.05 -2.67 -10.71
C VAL A 125 -8.88 -1.16 -10.81
N TYR A 126 -8.62 -0.47 -9.69
CA TYR A 126 -8.27 0.94 -9.65
C TYR A 126 -6.99 1.23 -10.46
N ASP A 127 -5.93 0.47 -10.22
CA ASP A 127 -4.67 0.57 -10.97
C ASP A 127 -4.90 0.31 -12.48
N ALA A 128 -5.73 -0.69 -12.81
CA ALA A 128 -6.05 -1.06 -14.19
C ALA A 128 -6.93 -0.01 -14.91
N LEU A 129 -7.54 0.93 -14.19
CA LEU A 129 -8.32 2.03 -14.78
C LEU A 129 -7.44 3.21 -15.23
N LEU A 130 -6.18 3.32 -14.80
CA LEU A 130 -5.30 4.43 -15.13
C LEU A 130 -5.17 4.70 -16.65
N PRO A 131 -5.07 3.70 -17.55
CA PRO A 131 -5.03 3.93 -18.99
C PRO A 131 -6.29 4.60 -19.56
N PHE A 132 -7.43 4.45 -18.91
CA PHE A 132 -8.73 5.00 -19.37
C PHE A 132 -8.97 6.44 -18.91
N VAL A 133 -8.23 6.90 -17.89
CA VAL A 133 -8.32 8.25 -17.32
C VAL A 133 -7.10 9.11 -17.65
N SER A 134 -6.14 8.58 -18.45
CA SER A 134 -4.90 9.27 -18.84
C SER A 134 -4.47 8.93 -20.26
N THR A 135 -3.75 9.83 -20.92
CA THR A 135 -3.01 9.53 -22.16
C THR A 135 -1.64 8.93 -21.84
N LYS A 136 -0.93 8.38 -22.83
CA LYS A 136 0.43 7.86 -22.64
C LYS A 136 1.36 8.93 -22.06
N GLU A 137 1.25 10.18 -22.55
CA GLU A 137 2.07 11.32 -22.16
C GLU A 137 1.73 11.88 -20.77
N SER A 138 0.45 11.79 -20.37
CA SER A 138 -0.02 12.33 -19.10
C SER A 138 -0.07 11.30 -17.96
N ARG A 139 0.13 10.01 -18.26
CA ARG A 139 -0.06 8.89 -17.31
C ARG A 139 0.79 9.02 -16.05
N GLY A 140 2.06 9.38 -16.21
CA GLY A 140 2.95 9.59 -15.06
C GLY A 140 2.49 10.73 -14.16
N ARG A 141 2.06 11.85 -14.77
CA ARG A 141 1.53 13.01 -14.03
C ARG A 141 0.22 12.68 -13.31
N VAL A 142 -0.71 11.97 -13.97
CA VAL A 142 -1.99 11.57 -13.35
C VAL A 142 -1.75 10.62 -12.18
N SER A 143 -0.88 9.62 -12.35
CA SER A 143 -0.50 8.70 -11.28
C SER A 143 0.19 9.44 -10.12
N GLY A 144 1.14 10.33 -10.40
CA GLY A 144 1.81 11.13 -9.37
C GLY A 144 0.85 12.05 -8.61
N ASN A 145 -0.10 12.67 -9.31
CA ASN A 145 -1.15 13.46 -8.66
C ASN A 145 -2.05 12.61 -7.77
N GLY A 146 -2.36 11.36 -8.19
CA GLY A 146 -3.09 10.40 -7.35
C GLY A 146 -2.38 10.18 -6.03
N VAL A 147 -1.11 9.79 -6.07
CA VAL A 147 -0.29 9.57 -4.86
C VAL A 147 -0.19 10.84 -4.00
N GLY A 148 0.04 12.03 -4.61
CA GLY A 148 0.13 13.29 -3.87
C GLY A 148 -1.17 13.66 -3.16
N VAL A 149 -2.30 13.51 -3.84
CA VAL A 149 -3.64 13.74 -3.25
C VAL A 149 -3.97 12.64 -2.24
N GLY A 150 -3.49 11.41 -2.47
CA GLY A 150 -3.60 10.29 -1.54
C GLY A 150 -3.05 10.63 -0.15
N TYR A 151 -1.89 11.26 -0.05
CA TYR A 151 -1.35 11.68 1.26
C TYR A 151 -2.27 12.64 2.02
N LEU A 152 -3.06 13.48 1.32
CA LEU A 152 -4.09 14.31 1.99
C LEU A 152 -5.19 13.43 2.60
N GLY A 153 -5.54 12.31 1.97
CA GLY A 153 -6.47 11.34 2.54
C GLY A 153 -5.99 10.76 3.87
N SER A 154 -4.68 10.55 4.00
CA SER A 154 -4.09 10.13 5.27
C SER A 154 -4.31 11.16 6.39
N PHE A 155 -4.10 12.46 6.11
CA PHE A 155 -4.40 13.52 7.09
C PHE A 155 -5.90 13.60 7.43
N ILE A 156 -6.77 13.44 6.43
CA ILE A 156 -8.23 13.39 6.64
C ILE A 156 -8.59 12.20 7.55
N GLY A 157 -7.97 11.03 7.32
CA GLY A 157 -8.16 9.86 8.17
C GLY A 157 -7.78 10.11 9.63
N VAL A 158 -6.59 10.72 9.87
CA VAL A 158 -6.16 11.13 11.22
C VAL A 158 -7.16 12.13 11.83
N ALA A 159 -7.54 13.17 11.07
CA ALA A 159 -8.46 14.21 11.54
C ALA A 159 -9.85 13.66 11.91
N ILE A 160 -10.40 12.74 11.10
CA ILE A 160 -11.69 12.10 11.39
C ILE A 160 -11.64 11.40 12.75
N GLY A 161 -10.60 10.65 13.03
CA GLY A 161 -10.50 9.95 14.30
C GLY A 161 -10.23 10.88 15.50
N VAL A 162 -9.39 11.92 15.34
CA VAL A 162 -9.20 12.95 16.37
C VAL A 162 -10.54 13.64 16.68
N ILE A 163 -11.29 14.07 15.67
CA ILE A 163 -12.60 14.68 15.86
C ILE A 163 -13.56 13.71 16.54
N SER A 164 -13.56 12.43 16.13
CA SER A 164 -14.43 11.42 16.73
C SER A 164 -14.11 11.14 18.19
N LEU A 165 -12.84 10.89 18.51
CA LEU A 165 -12.40 10.41 19.83
C LEU A 165 -12.19 11.55 20.81
N GLU A 166 -11.56 12.67 20.38
CA GLU A 166 -11.15 13.74 21.30
C GLU A 166 -12.16 14.89 21.37
N VAL A 167 -12.81 15.24 20.22
CA VAL A 167 -13.77 16.37 20.22
C VAL A 167 -15.16 15.90 20.62
N PHE A 168 -15.63 14.78 20.04
CA PHE A 168 -16.97 14.26 20.34
C PHE A 168 -17.00 13.22 21.46
N GLY A 169 -15.85 12.67 21.87
CA GLY A 169 -15.76 11.62 22.88
C GLY A 169 -16.42 10.31 22.45
N PHE A 170 -16.51 10.05 21.15
CA PHE A 170 -17.07 8.81 20.62
C PHE A 170 -16.09 7.65 20.79
N GLY A 171 -16.61 6.41 20.86
CA GLY A 171 -15.77 5.21 20.87
C GLY A 171 -15.30 4.80 19.48
N TYR A 172 -14.40 3.80 19.42
CA TYR A 172 -13.82 3.30 18.17
C TYR A 172 -14.85 2.82 17.14
N ALA A 173 -15.97 2.21 17.57
CA ALA A 173 -17.05 1.78 16.68
C ALA A 173 -17.63 2.95 15.84
N SER A 174 -17.81 4.11 16.46
CA SER A 174 -18.26 5.32 15.79
C SER A 174 -17.15 5.90 14.91
N THR A 175 -15.91 5.87 15.37
CA THR A 175 -14.73 6.30 14.63
C THR A 175 -14.59 5.50 13.33
N PHE A 176 -14.70 4.18 13.37
CA PHE A 176 -14.65 3.35 12.16
C PHE A 176 -15.82 3.63 11.21
N THR A 177 -17.01 3.92 11.73
CA THR A 177 -18.15 4.33 10.90
C THR A 177 -17.90 5.68 10.22
N MET A 178 -17.30 6.66 10.92
CA MET A 178 -16.95 7.96 10.34
C MET A 178 -15.85 7.81 9.28
N LEU A 179 -14.82 6.98 9.51
CA LEU A 179 -13.78 6.67 8.54
C LEU A 179 -14.35 5.98 7.30
N ALA A 180 -15.25 5.01 7.48
CA ALA A 180 -15.95 4.32 6.40
C ALA A 180 -16.80 5.28 5.57
N THR A 181 -17.49 6.22 6.24
CA THR A 181 -18.28 7.27 5.58
C THR A 181 -17.38 8.20 4.77
N GLY A 182 -16.25 8.63 5.34
CA GLY A 182 -15.24 9.42 4.63
C GLY A 182 -14.70 8.69 3.41
N PHE A 183 -14.35 7.40 3.56
CA PHE A 183 -13.92 6.57 2.44
C PHE A 183 -14.97 6.54 1.32
N LEU A 184 -16.23 6.25 1.64
CA LEU A 184 -17.31 6.19 0.67
C LEU A 184 -17.52 7.53 -0.03
N LEU A 185 -17.59 8.64 0.74
CA LEU A 185 -17.85 9.97 0.21
C LEU A 185 -16.84 10.37 -0.89
N PHE A 186 -15.55 10.16 -0.64
CA PHE A 186 -14.51 10.47 -1.60
C PHE A 186 -14.38 9.41 -2.71
N ALA A 187 -14.91 8.20 -2.54
CA ALA A 187 -14.94 7.17 -3.58
C ALA A 187 -16.08 7.36 -4.62
N ILE A 188 -17.22 7.95 -4.22
CA ILE A 188 -18.40 8.16 -5.08
C ILE A 188 -18.07 8.79 -6.43
N PRO A 189 -17.25 9.85 -6.54
CA PRO A 189 -16.93 10.45 -7.83
C PRO A 189 -16.35 9.46 -8.84
N ALA A 190 -15.53 8.48 -8.38
CA ALA A 190 -14.95 7.47 -9.26
C ALA A 190 -16.03 6.55 -9.86
N PHE A 191 -17.07 6.19 -9.09
CA PHE A 191 -18.17 5.34 -9.55
C PHE A 191 -19.04 6.03 -10.59
N ILE A 192 -19.17 7.35 -10.52
CA ILE A 192 -20.04 8.16 -11.40
C ILE A 192 -19.31 8.56 -12.69
N TYR A 193 -18.08 9.04 -12.57
CA TYR A 193 -17.38 9.71 -13.67
C TYR A 193 -16.38 8.81 -14.40
N VAL A 194 -15.81 7.78 -13.76
CA VAL A 194 -14.87 6.89 -14.43
C VAL A 194 -15.67 5.90 -15.29
N ARG A 195 -15.33 5.86 -16.58
CA ARG A 195 -15.96 4.94 -17.55
C ARG A 195 -14.88 4.15 -18.25
N GLU A 196 -15.12 2.86 -18.41
CA GLU A 196 -14.28 2.01 -19.24
C GLU A 196 -14.96 1.73 -20.58
N PRO A 197 -14.20 1.63 -21.68
CA PRO A 197 -14.77 1.21 -22.95
C PRO A 197 -15.22 -0.26 -22.86
N PRO A 198 -16.17 -0.67 -23.74
CA PRO A 198 -16.58 -2.07 -23.79
C PRO A 198 -15.37 -2.96 -24.11
N PRO A 199 -15.35 -4.20 -23.58
CA PRO A 199 -14.24 -5.13 -23.80
C PRO A 199 -14.06 -5.42 -25.29
N GLN A 200 -12.81 -5.44 -25.74
CA GLN A 200 -12.47 -5.69 -27.14
C GLN A 200 -12.52 -7.18 -27.52
N SER A 201 -12.53 -8.08 -26.54
CA SER A 201 -12.54 -9.52 -26.75
C SER A 201 -13.95 -10.02 -27.07
N THR A 202 -14.08 -10.82 -28.13
CA THR A 202 -15.29 -11.58 -28.47
C THR A 202 -15.45 -12.84 -27.60
N ASP A 203 -14.35 -13.41 -27.13
CA ASP A 203 -14.36 -14.54 -26.18
C ASP A 203 -14.44 -14.01 -24.74
N ARG A 204 -15.63 -14.11 -24.13
CA ARG A 204 -15.92 -13.63 -22.77
C ARG A 204 -15.68 -14.69 -21.69
N ARG A 205 -15.03 -15.80 -22.00
CA ARG A 205 -14.76 -16.85 -21.00
C ARG A 205 -13.64 -16.40 -20.08
N PRO A 206 -13.88 -16.33 -18.74
CA PRO A 206 -12.83 -15.97 -17.81
C PRO A 206 -11.73 -17.05 -17.83
N PRO A 207 -10.45 -16.65 -17.73
CA PRO A 207 -9.39 -17.62 -17.61
C PRO A 207 -9.51 -18.41 -16.30
N ALA A 208 -9.22 -19.70 -16.36
CA ALA A 208 -9.13 -20.50 -15.15
C ALA A 208 -7.99 -19.99 -14.25
N LEU A 209 -8.18 -20.04 -12.94
CA LEU A 209 -7.17 -19.61 -11.96
C LEU A 209 -5.81 -20.30 -12.18
N THR A 210 -5.84 -21.61 -12.50
CA THR A 210 -4.63 -22.40 -12.81
C THR A 210 -3.84 -21.83 -13.99
N ARG A 211 -4.52 -21.28 -15.01
CA ARG A 211 -3.86 -20.65 -16.14
C ARG A 211 -3.20 -19.33 -15.72
N VAL A 212 -3.88 -18.52 -14.92
CA VAL A 212 -3.34 -17.23 -14.41
C VAL A 212 -2.10 -17.48 -13.56
N VAL A 213 -2.14 -18.46 -12.65
CA VAL A 213 -0.97 -18.85 -11.85
C VAL A 213 0.15 -19.39 -12.74
N GLY A 214 -0.17 -20.21 -13.76
CA GLY A 214 0.81 -20.70 -14.74
C GLY A 214 1.48 -19.56 -15.53
N ASP A 215 0.74 -18.51 -15.87
CA ASP A 215 1.28 -17.32 -16.54
C ASP A 215 2.26 -16.57 -15.62
N LEU A 216 1.93 -16.38 -14.35
CA LEU A 216 2.84 -15.78 -13.36
C LEU A 216 4.14 -16.58 -13.19
N VAL A 217 4.04 -17.90 -13.09
CA VAL A 217 5.23 -18.78 -13.01
C VAL A 217 6.09 -18.69 -14.28
N ARG A 218 5.46 -18.60 -15.45
CA ARG A 218 6.19 -18.41 -16.71
C ARG A 218 6.91 -17.06 -16.77
N SER A 219 6.24 -15.99 -16.36
CA SER A 219 6.83 -14.66 -16.30
C SER A 219 8.01 -14.60 -15.31
N TRP A 220 7.87 -15.26 -14.15
CA TRP A 220 8.97 -15.39 -13.19
C TRP A 220 10.16 -16.14 -13.74
N ARG A 221 9.92 -17.29 -14.40
CA ARG A 221 10.99 -18.06 -15.07
C ARG A 221 11.68 -17.26 -16.18
N ARG A 222 10.92 -16.47 -16.95
CA ARG A 222 11.47 -15.58 -17.96
C ARG A 222 12.31 -14.47 -17.34
N ALA A 223 11.83 -13.85 -16.28
CA ALA A 223 12.59 -12.84 -15.53
C ALA A 223 13.93 -13.40 -15.00
N GLY A 224 14.01 -14.71 -14.73
CA GLY A 224 15.24 -15.40 -14.36
C GLY A 224 16.38 -15.28 -15.38
N GLN A 225 16.08 -14.99 -16.64
CA GLN A 225 17.08 -14.70 -17.68
C GLN A 225 17.72 -13.29 -17.53
N TRP A 226 17.16 -12.47 -16.65
CA TRP A 226 17.58 -11.09 -16.41
C TRP A 226 18.01 -10.90 -14.95
N PRO A 227 19.28 -11.15 -14.61
CA PRO A 227 19.75 -11.16 -13.23
C PRO A 227 19.46 -9.87 -12.45
N ASN A 228 19.52 -8.71 -13.11
CA ASN A 228 19.26 -7.43 -12.48
C ASN A 228 17.76 -7.25 -12.14
N VAL A 229 16.85 -7.77 -12.97
CA VAL A 229 15.41 -7.77 -12.68
C VAL A 229 15.13 -8.64 -11.45
N ILE A 230 15.66 -9.85 -11.39
CA ILE A 230 15.46 -10.77 -10.25
C ILE A 230 16.07 -10.19 -8.97
N ARG A 231 17.29 -9.64 -9.02
CA ARG A 231 17.93 -9.01 -7.85
C ARG A 231 17.10 -7.85 -7.33
N PHE A 232 16.57 -7.03 -8.24
CA PHE A 232 15.68 -5.94 -7.87
C PHE A 232 14.37 -6.44 -7.25
N LEU A 233 13.69 -7.43 -7.85
CA LEU A 233 12.43 -7.97 -7.34
C LEU A 233 12.58 -8.63 -5.96
N ILE A 234 13.69 -9.37 -5.73
CA ILE A 234 14.00 -9.95 -4.41
C ILE A 234 14.27 -8.83 -3.39
N GLY A 235 15.12 -7.87 -3.73
CA GLY A 235 15.38 -6.73 -2.86
C GLY A 235 14.10 -5.98 -2.52
N ARG A 236 13.27 -5.73 -3.55
CA ARG A 236 11.96 -5.07 -3.41
C ARG A 236 11.04 -5.84 -2.47
N PHE A 237 10.94 -7.15 -2.61
CA PHE A 237 10.13 -7.97 -1.71
C PHE A 237 10.55 -7.75 -0.25
N LEU A 238 11.83 -7.84 0.05
CA LEU A 238 12.35 -7.74 1.41
C LEU A 238 12.06 -6.37 2.05
N TYR A 239 12.40 -5.25 1.38
CA TYR A 239 12.16 -3.95 1.99
C TYR A 239 10.69 -3.54 1.96
N THR A 240 9.93 -3.93 0.92
CA THR A 240 8.51 -3.58 0.84
C THR A 240 7.69 -4.31 1.89
N ASP A 241 7.98 -5.59 2.15
CA ASP A 241 7.30 -6.36 3.19
C ASP A 241 7.53 -5.76 4.58
N ALA A 242 8.77 -5.38 4.90
CA ALA A 242 9.09 -4.72 6.16
C ALA A 242 8.41 -3.34 6.28
N ILE A 243 8.46 -2.52 5.22
CA ILE A 243 7.83 -1.19 5.22
C ILE A 243 6.30 -1.32 5.32
N ASN A 244 5.68 -2.23 4.55
CA ASN A 244 4.23 -2.46 4.61
C ASN A 244 3.80 -2.95 5.99
N THR A 245 4.60 -3.78 6.65
CA THR A 245 4.34 -4.21 8.03
C THR A 245 4.31 -3.00 8.95
N LEU A 246 5.33 -2.15 8.91
CA LEU A 246 5.38 -0.95 9.77
C LEU A 246 4.17 -0.04 9.55
N ILE A 247 3.90 0.36 8.31
CA ILE A 247 2.77 1.25 7.97
C ILE A 247 1.41 0.56 8.10
N GLY A 248 1.38 -0.77 8.11
CA GLY A 248 0.19 -1.60 8.31
C GLY A 248 -0.26 -1.72 9.77
N GLY A 249 0.23 -0.84 10.65
CA GLY A 249 -0.21 -0.68 12.02
C GLY A 249 0.82 -1.07 13.09
N PHE A 250 1.86 -1.84 12.74
CA PHE A 250 2.84 -2.29 13.74
C PHE A 250 3.73 -1.16 14.26
N LEU A 251 3.91 -0.08 13.50
CA LEU A 251 4.55 1.14 14.01
C LEU A 251 3.71 1.80 15.09
N THR A 252 2.39 1.84 14.94
CA THR A 252 1.46 2.37 15.96
C THR A 252 1.51 1.54 17.23
N ILE A 253 1.46 0.20 17.10
CA ILE A 253 1.60 -0.72 18.24
C ILE A 253 2.92 -0.47 18.96
N TYR A 254 4.03 -0.37 18.20
CA TYR A 254 5.37 -0.13 18.75
C TYR A 254 5.46 1.21 19.48
N ALA A 255 4.91 2.26 18.89
CA ALA A 255 4.92 3.60 19.47
C ALA A 255 4.17 3.64 20.83
N ILE A 256 3.06 2.94 20.93
CA ILE A 256 2.25 2.91 22.17
C ILE A 256 2.84 1.94 23.20
N GLN A 257 3.17 0.72 22.81
CA GLN A 257 3.49 -0.37 23.73
C GLN A 257 4.95 -0.43 24.16
N GLU A 258 5.88 0.05 23.32
CA GLU A 258 7.31 -0.03 23.60
C GLU A 258 7.94 1.34 23.87
N ILE A 259 7.58 2.37 23.07
CA ILE A 259 8.10 3.73 23.29
C ILE A 259 7.32 4.40 24.43
N GLY A 260 6.08 3.97 24.71
CA GLY A 260 5.24 4.53 25.76
C GLY A 260 4.57 5.85 25.38
N LEU A 261 4.37 6.10 24.07
CA LEU A 261 3.56 7.23 23.64
C LEU A 261 2.10 6.97 23.98
N ASP A 262 1.41 7.98 24.46
CA ASP A 262 -0.06 7.95 24.55
C ASP A 262 -0.68 7.93 23.13
N PRO A 263 -1.96 7.57 22.99
CA PRO A 263 -2.62 7.55 21.69
C PRO A 263 -2.52 8.87 20.91
N SER A 264 -2.57 10.01 21.59
CA SER A 264 -2.43 11.33 20.95
C SER A 264 -1.02 11.56 20.41
N GLY A 265 0.02 11.16 21.17
CA GLY A 265 1.42 11.17 20.74
C GLY A 265 1.65 10.27 19.52
N SER A 266 1.05 9.08 19.50
CA SER A 266 1.13 8.17 18.34
C SER A 266 0.48 8.76 17.09
N ARG A 267 -0.69 9.40 17.22
CA ARG A 267 -1.35 10.12 16.11
C ARG A 267 -0.49 11.27 15.58
N THR A 268 0.13 12.03 16.48
CA THR A 268 1.05 13.13 16.12
C THR A 268 2.29 12.60 15.40
N LEU A 269 2.87 11.48 15.86
CA LEU A 269 4.01 10.83 15.21
C LEU A 269 3.67 10.42 13.76
N LEU A 270 2.50 9.82 13.56
CA LEU A 270 2.06 9.41 12.22
C LEU A 270 1.73 10.61 11.33
N ALA A 271 1.08 11.65 11.85
CA ALA A 271 0.84 12.89 11.12
C ALA A 271 2.16 13.54 10.67
N LEU A 272 3.17 13.56 11.54
CA LEU A 272 4.52 14.02 11.22
C LEU A 272 5.15 13.16 10.11
N ALA A 273 5.04 11.83 10.21
CA ALA A 273 5.55 10.91 9.19
C ALA A 273 4.91 11.15 7.82
N ILE A 274 3.60 11.41 7.76
CA ILE A 274 2.89 11.75 6.51
C ILE A 274 3.42 13.07 5.94
N ALA A 275 3.56 14.11 6.76
CA ALA A 275 4.08 15.41 6.32
C ALA A 275 5.48 15.27 5.70
N PHE A 276 6.36 14.52 6.37
CA PHE A 276 7.70 14.25 5.85
C PHE A 276 7.70 13.28 4.66
N ALA A 277 6.71 12.39 4.51
CA ALA A 277 6.58 11.54 3.33
C ALA A 277 6.25 12.35 2.08
N ILE A 278 5.46 13.41 2.20
CA ILE A 278 5.22 14.35 1.08
C ILE A 278 6.55 15.01 0.67
N VAL A 279 7.31 15.52 1.64
CA VAL A 279 8.62 16.13 1.39
C VAL A 279 9.57 15.12 0.76
N GLY A 280 9.61 13.89 1.29
CA GLY A 280 10.41 12.79 0.78
C GLY A 280 10.04 12.37 -0.63
N GLY A 281 8.75 12.35 -0.97
CA GLY A 281 8.25 12.03 -2.31
C GLY A 281 8.68 13.10 -3.35
N ILE A 282 8.45 14.38 -3.03
CA ILE A 282 8.81 15.50 -3.91
C ILE A 282 10.34 15.63 -4.03
N GLY A 283 11.05 15.61 -2.91
CA GLY A 283 12.50 15.72 -2.86
C GLY A 283 13.18 14.50 -3.47
N GLY A 284 12.66 13.30 -3.19
CA GLY A 284 13.11 12.03 -3.75
C GLY A 284 12.98 12.00 -5.27
N GLY A 285 11.86 12.47 -5.84
CA GLY A 285 11.69 12.58 -7.28
C GLY A 285 12.77 13.45 -7.94
N ARG A 286 13.03 14.66 -7.39
CA ARG A 286 14.11 15.54 -7.86
C ARG A 286 15.49 14.92 -7.68
N ALA A 287 15.69 14.20 -6.57
CA ALA A 287 16.95 13.51 -6.33
C ALA A 287 17.18 12.37 -7.32
N VAL A 288 16.15 11.65 -7.74
CA VAL A 288 16.20 10.62 -8.79
C VAL A 288 16.69 11.20 -10.11
N GLU A 289 16.16 12.35 -10.52
CA GLU A 289 16.60 13.03 -11.75
C GLU A 289 18.09 13.44 -11.69
N ARG A 290 18.59 13.82 -10.51
CA ARG A 290 19.96 14.32 -10.34
C ARG A 290 20.98 13.22 -10.05
N PHE A 291 20.62 12.21 -9.26
CA PHE A 291 21.56 11.23 -8.73
C PHE A 291 21.29 9.79 -9.19
N GLY A 292 20.21 9.57 -9.94
CA GLY A 292 19.74 8.26 -10.42
C GLY A 292 18.90 7.51 -9.38
N SER A 293 17.99 6.67 -9.88
CA SER A 293 16.96 5.99 -9.08
C SER A 293 17.54 5.03 -8.04
N LYS A 294 18.50 4.19 -8.43
CA LYS A 294 19.17 3.21 -7.57
C LYS A 294 19.83 3.86 -6.34
N ARG A 295 20.50 5.00 -6.54
CA ARG A 295 21.24 5.68 -5.47
C ARG A 295 20.26 6.29 -4.46
N VAL A 296 19.20 6.93 -4.94
CA VAL A 296 18.15 7.51 -4.10
C VAL A 296 17.40 6.41 -3.33
N LEU A 297 17.05 5.30 -3.99
CA LEU A 297 16.43 4.16 -3.31
C LEU A 297 17.31 3.63 -2.18
N ARG A 298 18.60 3.47 -2.39
CA ARG A 298 19.52 3.03 -1.33
C ARG A 298 19.63 4.04 -0.19
N TRP A 299 19.62 5.34 -0.45
CA TRP A 299 19.57 6.36 0.61
C TRP A 299 18.27 6.28 1.42
N ALA A 300 17.14 6.10 0.75
CA ALA A 300 15.86 5.94 1.41
C ALA A 300 15.82 4.68 2.30
N LEU A 301 16.32 3.55 1.81
CA LEU A 301 16.40 2.31 2.59
C LEU A 301 17.35 2.45 3.80
N ALA A 302 18.49 3.14 3.65
CA ALA A 302 19.35 3.46 4.76
C ALA A 302 18.67 4.36 5.80
N GLY A 303 17.92 5.37 5.34
CA GLY A 303 17.08 6.22 6.20
C GLY A 303 16.05 5.44 6.99
N TRP A 304 15.39 4.43 6.39
CA TRP A 304 14.49 3.52 7.09
C TRP A 304 15.20 2.76 8.21
N VAL A 305 16.39 2.22 7.97
CA VAL A 305 17.17 1.53 8.99
C VAL A 305 17.51 2.48 10.13
N VAL A 306 17.96 3.71 9.83
CA VAL A 306 18.24 4.74 10.86
C VAL A 306 16.97 5.07 11.66
N ALA A 307 15.81 5.24 11.00
CA ALA A 307 14.54 5.52 11.66
C ALA A 307 14.14 4.40 12.62
N ILE A 308 14.26 3.15 12.20
CA ILE A 308 13.93 1.98 13.04
C ILE A 308 14.88 1.89 14.23
N ILE A 309 16.18 2.03 14.00
CA ILE A 309 17.19 1.97 15.09
C ILE A 309 16.97 3.11 16.10
N SER A 310 16.66 4.34 15.65
CA SER A 310 16.34 5.43 16.57
C SER A 310 15.10 5.13 17.41
N GLY A 311 14.08 4.46 16.84
CA GLY A 311 12.93 3.98 17.59
C GLY A 311 13.26 2.93 18.64
N VAL A 312 14.12 1.97 18.30
CA VAL A 312 14.58 0.94 19.25
C VAL A 312 15.40 1.58 20.38
N ILE A 313 16.28 2.52 20.06
CA ILE A 313 17.02 3.26 21.09
C ILE A 313 16.07 4.08 21.97
N ALA A 314 15.06 4.74 21.40
CA ALA A 314 14.04 5.46 22.15
C ALA A 314 13.35 4.56 23.19
N ALA A 315 12.91 3.37 22.75
CA ALA A 315 12.23 2.40 23.61
C ALA A 315 13.14 1.89 24.76
N VAL A 316 14.39 1.55 24.44
CA VAL A 316 15.34 1.00 25.44
C VAL A 316 15.82 2.07 26.41
N THR A 317 16.04 3.31 25.95
CA THR A 317 16.63 4.37 26.78
C THR A 317 15.60 5.30 27.44
N GLY A 318 14.33 5.25 27.00
CA GLY A 318 13.29 6.20 27.41
C GLY A 318 13.44 7.61 26.80
N LEU A 319 14.37 7.80 25.85
CA LEU A 319 14.61 9.09 25.18
C LEU A 319 13.53 9.33 24.10
N ILE A 320 12.35 9.74 24.50
CA ILE A 320 11.19 9.97 23.60
C ILE A 320 11.51 10.90 22.43
N ALA A 321 12.47 11.82 22.60
CA ALA A 321 12.91 12.71 21.52
C ALA A 321 13.38 11.93 20.27
N LEU A 322 13.98 10.74 20.45
CA LEU A 322 14.42 9.89 19.35
C LEU A 322 13.24 9.23 18.59
N ALA A 323 12.09 9.07 19.24
CA ALA A 323 10.89 8.53 18.58
C ALA A 323 10.44 9.44 17.43
N TRP A 324 10.55 10.77 17.58
CA TRP A 324 10.18 11.72 16.54
C TRP A 324 11.05 11.61 15.29
N MET A 325 12.25 11.06 15.39
CA MET A 325 13.09 10.75 14.22
C MET A 325 12.46 9.67 13.34
N ILE A 326 11.65 8.76 13.91
CA ILE A 326 10.89 7.78 13.12
C ILE A 326 9.93 8.53 12.19
N GLY A 327 9.17 9.50 12.71
CA GLY A 327 8.27 10.31 11.93
C GLY A 327 8.99 11.11 10.84
N ALA A 328 10.07 11.81 11.20
CA ALA A 328 10.79 12.67 10.27
C ALA A 328 11.60 11.86 9.24
N ILE A 329 12.53 11.02 9.68
CA ILE A 329 13.43 10.27 8.78
C ILE A 329 12.67 9.15 8.09
N GLY A 330 11.82 8.39 8.82
CA GLY A 330 10.98 7.34 8.26
C GLY A 330 10.01 7.88 7.24
N GLY A 331 9.38 9.04 7.50
CA GLY A 331 8.50 9.73 6.56
C GLY A 331 9.23 10.11 5.27
N VAL A 332 10.35 10.84 5.35
CA VAL A 332 11.17 11.18 4.16
C VAL A 332 11.55 9.91 3.39
N SER A 333 11.97 8.88 4.12
CA SER A 333 12.38 7.59 3.52
C SER A 333 11.22 6.90 2.82
N LEU A 334 10.00 6.94 3.39
CA LEU A 334 8.79 6.40 2.77
C LEU A 334 8.51 7.05 1.42
N GLY A 335 8.46 8.37 1.38
CA GLY A 335 8.19 9.11 0.15
C GLY A 335 9.27 8.89 -0.90
N ALA A 336 10.55 8.94 -0.52
CA ALA A 336 11.67 8.72 -1.41
C ALA A 336 11.74 7.28 -1.94
N THR A 337 11.37 6.27 -1.11
CA THR A 337 11.30 4.87 -1.54
C THR A 337 10.31 4.71 -2.69
N TRP A 338 9.07 5.18 -2.53
CA TRP A 338 8.04 5.04 -3.58
C TRP A 338 8.32 5.89 -4.82
N ALA A 339 9.04 7.01 -4.68
CA ALA A 339 9.46 7.82 -5.82
C ALA A 339 10.55 7.14 -6.67
N SER A 340 11.52 6.48 -6.02
CA SER A 340 12.67 5.86 -6.69
C SER A 340 12.45 4.41 -7.12
N ASP A 341 11.65 3.64 -6.38
CA ASP A 341 11.37 2.23 -6.60
C ASP A 341 10.80 1.95 -8.01
N ARG A 342 9.75 2.70 -8.40
CA ARG A 342 9.11 2.56 -9.72
C ARG A 342 10.07 2.87 -10.87
N VAL A 343 10.89 3.90 -10.72
CA VAL A 343 11.87 4.31 -11.73
C VAL A 343 12.96 3.26 -11.86
N THR A 344 13.47 2.72 -10.75
CA THR A 344 14.46 1.64 -10.77
C THR A 344 13.93 0.41 -11.51
N MET A 345 12.64 0.02 -11.29
CA MET A 345 12.03 -1.08 -12.03
C MET A 345 11.99 -0.83 -13.54
N LEU A 346 11.67 0.40 -13.95
CA LEU A 346 11.65 0.75 -15.37
C LEU A 346 13.06 0.68 -16.00
N GLU A 347 14.09 1.11 -15.26
CA GLU A 347 15.49 1.13 -15.71
C GLU A 347 16.09 -0.29 -15.83
N VAL A 348 15.74 -1.23 -14.92
CA VAL A 348 16.23 -2.61 -14.99
C VAL A 348 15.47 -3.48 -15.99
N SER A 349 14.29 -3.04 -16.43
CA SER A 349 13.42 -3.83 -17.31
C SER A 349 13.80 -3.64 -18.77
N PRO A 350 14.04 -4.73 -19.54
CA PRO A 350 14.26 -4.62 -20.98
C PRO A 350 12.97 -4.08 -21.65
N PRO A 351 13.11 -3.16 -22.63
CA PRO A 351 11.96 -2.49 -23.26
C PRO A 351 10.91 -3.46 -23.83
N GLN A 352 11.36 -4.61 -24.34
CA GLN A 352 10.51 -5.63 -24.96
C GLN A 352 9.61 -6.36 -23.95
N HIS A 353 9.99 -6.40 -22.66
CA HIS A 353 9.31 -7.10 -21.59
C HIS A 353 8.80 -6.17 -20.47
N LEU A 354 8.81 -4.86 -20.70
CA LEU A 354 8.48 -3.84 -19.70
C LEU A 354 7.12 -4.10 -19.03
N GLY A 355 6.08 -4.36 -19.82
CA GLY A 355 4.73 -4.60 -19.29
C GLY A 355 4.65 -5.87 -18.44
N GLU A 356 5.30 -6.96 -18.88
CA GLU A 356 5.35 -8.24 -18.18
C GLU A 356 6.07 -8.09 -16.83
N PHE A 357 7.25 -7.47 -16.84
CA PHE A 357 8.06 -7.33 -15.62
C PHE A 357 7.49 -6.29 -14.65
N TYR A 358 6.80 -5.26 -15.18
CA TYR A 358 6.06 -4.33 -14.33
C TYR A 358 4.84 -5.03 -13.66
N GLY A 359 4.24 -6.01 -14.33
CA GLY A 359 3.23 -6.90 -13.74
C GLY A 359 3.80 -7.75 -12.59
N LEU A 360 5.01 -8.29 -12.75
CA LEU A 360 5.73 -8.98 -11.67
C LEU A 360 6.05 -8.04 -10.50
N TYR A 361 6.51 -6.82 -10.80
CA TYR A 361 6.74 -5.78 -9.79
C TYR A 361 5.49 -5.51 -8.95
N ALA A 362 4.33 -5.34 -9.58
CA ALA A 362 3.07 -5.12 -8.87
C ALA A 362 2.68 -6.36 -8.03
N THR A 363 2.90 -7.55 -8.57
CA THR A 363 2.64 -8.81 -7.87
C THR A 363 3.52 -8.96 -6.64
N VAL A 364 4.83 -8.77 -6.78
CA VAL A 364 5.79 -8.80 -5.65
C VAL A 364 5.39 -7.82 -4.56
N GLY A 365 4.94 -6.61 -4.91
CA GLY A 365 4.47 -5.63 -3.92
C GLY A 365 3.24 -6.09 -3.12
N ARG A 366 2.35 -6.88 -3.74
CA ARG A 366 1.19 -7.46 -3.05
C ARG A 366 1.56 -8.65 -2.16
N PHE A 367 2.52 -9.48 -2.59
CA PHE A 367 3.05 -10.56 -1.77
C PHE A 367 3.82 -10.04 -0.54
N ALA A 368 4.40 -8.86 -0.64
CA ALA A 368 5.16 -8.19 0.39
C ALA A 368 4.25 -7.53 1.45
N THR A 369 3.35 -8.32 2.04
CA THR A 369 2.44 -7.95 3.14
C THR A 369 2.17 -9.13 4.06
N ILE A 370 2.91 -10.24 3.88
CA ILE A 370 2.62 -11.50 4.57
C ILE A 370 3.72 -11.89 5.54
N LEU A 371 4.97 -11.89 5.08
CA LEU A 371 6.07 -12.42 5.89
C LEU A 371 6.41 -11.52 7.08
N GLY A 372 6.36 -10.21 6.91
CA GLY A 372 6.64 -9.26 7.98
C GLY A 372 5.66 -9.38 9.14
N PRO A 373 4.33 -9.33 8.92
CA PRO A 373 3.37 -9.60 10.00
C PRO A 373 3.54 -10.97 10.66
N LEU A 374 3.77 -12.03 9.89
CA LEU A 374 4.01 -13.38 10.46
C LEU A 374 5.31 -13.43 11.28
N ALA A 375 6.37 -12.78 10.81
CA ALA A 375 7.62 -12.69 11.55
C ALA A 375 7.41 -11.89 12.85
N TRP A 376 6.61 -10.82 12.82
CA TRP A 376 6.25 -10.06 14.01
C TRP A 376 5.53 -10.95 15.03
N ALA A 377 4.45 -11.64 14.62
CA ALA A 377 3.70 -12.54 15.48
C ALA A 377 4.58 -13.64 16.10
N LEU A 378 5.45 -14.25 15.28
CA LEU A 378 6.38 -15.27 15.73
C LEU A 378 7.34 -14.73 16.81
N ILE A 379 7.92 -13.55 16.57
CA ILE A 379 8.93 -12.97 17.47
C ILE A 379 8.31 -12.46 18.75
N VAL A 380 7.16 -11.78 18.67
CA VAL A 380 6.55 -11.10 19.81
C VAL A 380 5.74 -12.06 20.67
N ASP A 381 4.83 -12.83 20.05
CA ASP A 381 3.83 -13.58 20.80
C ASP A 381 4.19 -15.07 20.97
N VAL A 382 5.04 -15.65 20.10
CA VAL A 382 5.42 -17.07 20.19
C VAL A 382 6.79 -17.25 20.85
N LEU A 383 7.79 -16.45 20.40
CA LEU A 383 9.14 -16.51 20.96
C LEU A 383 9.34 -15.57 22.15
N GLU A 384 8.39 -14.69 22.43
CA GLU A 384 8.41 -13.71 23.53
C GLU A 384 9.68 -12.86 23.59
N LEU A 385 10.32 -12.59 22.42
CA LEU A 385 11.54 -11.80 22.33
C LEU A 385 11.30 -10.28 22.35
N GLY A 386 10.00 -9.87 22.38
CA GLY A 386 9.60 -8.48 22.44
C GLY A 386 9.57 -7.78 21.08
N ARG A 387 8.86 -6.65 21.04
CA ARG A 387 8.60 -5.87 19.79
C ARG A 387 9.86 -5.21 19.26
N SER A 388 10.82 -4.85 20.12
CA SER A 388 12.10 -4.30 19.70
C SER A 388 12.93 -5.30 18.87
N ALA A 389 12.87 -6.61 19.20
CA ALA A 389 13.47 -7.66 18.40
C ALA A 389 12.79 -7.78 17.03
N ALA A 390 11.46 -7.70 16.97
CA ALA A 390 10.72 -7.69 15.71
C ALA A 390 11.10 -6.48 14.83
N MET A 391 11.22 -5.28 15.41
CA MET A 391 11.70 -4.09 14.71
C MET A 391 13.09 -4.29 14.10
N LEU A 392 14.02 -4.92 14.85
CA LEU A 392 15.38 -5.20 14.35
C LEU A 392 15.37 -6.23 13.20
N VAL A 393 14.47 -7.23 13.23
CA VAL A 393 14.31 -8.17 12.12
C VAL A 393 13.76 -7.46 10.87
N LEU A 394 12.81 -6.55 11.01
CA LEU A 394 12.33 -5.72 9.89
C LEU A 394 13.45 -4.81 9.36
N ALA A 395 14.26 -4.19 10.23
CA ALA A 395 15.43 -3.42 9.82
C ALA A 395 16.45 -4.29 9.07
N GLY A 396 16.68 -5.53 9.53
CA GLY A 396 17.53 -6.52 8.87
C GLY A 396 17.01 -6.88 7.47
N SER A 397 15.67 -7.03 7.30
CA SER A 397 15.05 -7.28 6.01
C SER A 397 15.23 -6.10 5.04
N ILE A 398 15.06 -4.85 5.52
CA ILE A 398 15.36 -3.65 4.73
C ILE A 398 16.84 -3.59 4.35
N LEU A 399 17.73 -3.90 5.29
CA LEU A 399 19.18 -3.92 5.04
C LEU A 399 19.57 -5.00 4.01
N ALA A 400 18.96 -6.19 4.08
CA ALA A 400 19.14 -7.24 3.06
C ALA A 400 18.65 -6.77 1.69
N GLY A 401 17.52 -6.09 1.64
CA GLY A 401 17.02 -5.41 0.44
C GLY A 401 18.00 -4.35 -0.09
N TRP A 402 18.58 -3.54 0.79
CA TRP A 402 19.58 -2.53 0.44
C TRP A 402 20.84 -3.15 -0.20
N PHE A 403 21.32 -4.30 0.31
CA PHE A 403 22.43 -5.04 -0.30
C PHE A 403 22.05 -5.64 -1.65
N ALA A 404 20.82 -6.21 -1.79
CA ALA A 404 20.35 -6.75 -3.04
C ALA A 404 20.27 -5.67 -4.13
N ILE A 405 19.70 -4.49 -3.81
CA ILE A 405 19.67 -3.33 -4.71
C ILE A 405 21.08 -2.84 -5.05
N GLY A 406 22.01 -2.90 -4.10
CA GLY A 406 23.42 -2.53 -4.34
C GLY A 406 24.08 -3.33 -5.48
N ARG A 407 23.66 -4.59 -5.68
CA ARG A 407 24.17 -5.49 -6.73
C ARG A 407 23.45 -5.38 -8.08
N VAL A 408 22.42 -4.55 -8.16
CA VAL A 408 21.71 -4.26 -9.43
C VAL A 408 22.60 -3.33 -10.28
N GLU A 409 22.80 -3.65 -11.54
CA GLU A 409 23.48 -2.81 -12.52
C GLU A 409 22.43 -2.12 -13.39
N LEU A 410 22.52 -0.78 -13.51
CA LEU A 410 21.63 0.08 -14.32
C LEU A 410 22.39 0.62 -15.53
#